data_1491cab02f98133981c88998ca8be858
#
_entry.id   1491cab02f98133981c88998ca8be858
#
_cell.length_a   1.000
_cell.length_b   1.000
_cell.length_c   1.000
_cell.angle_alpha   90.00
_cell.angle_beta   90.00
_cell.angle_gamma   90.00
#
_symmetry.space_group_name_H-M   'P 1'
#
loop_
_entity.id
_entity.type
_entity.pdbx_description
1 polymer ?
#
loop_
_entity_poly.entity_id
_entity_poly.type
_entity_poly.pdbx_seq_one_letter_code
_entity_poly.pdbx_strand_id
1 'polypeptide(L)'
;IMGRVGEPQPGEKPIEKPTHCPACGHLLEERGAHIFCMNRVSCRPQAVARLSHFASRNAMDIEGFSEKTAGQVYDQMNVRDPADLYSLTMEQALALEGFKEKKAGNLLAALEKSKDCPLDAFLFALGIPNVGRKTARDLAAAFGTLEKVEQATEAELTAIPDVGDVVAQSITEFFSFPENMEMIARLLAAGVRPREAQKQEGGILSGLTVVVTGTLPTLSRNDAEELIRQHGGKAASSVSKKTAFVVAGEAAGSKLTK
;
A
#
# COMPACT_ATOMS: atom_id res chain seq x y z
N ILE A 1 -15.04 19.06 -10.08
CA ILE A 1 -15.19 20.35 -10.79
C ILE A 1 -16.51 20.27 -11.54
N MET A 2 -17.44 21.13 -11.16
CA MET A 2 -18.81 21.11 -11.68
C MET A 2 -18.99 21.87 -13.01
N GLY A 3 -17.90 22.24 -13.66
CA GLY A 3 -17.93 23.04 -14.88
C GLY A 3 -17.86 24.54 -14.60
N ARG A 4 -17.91 25.32 -15.66
CA ARG A 4 -17.82 26.76 -15.61
C ARG A 4 -19.15 27.38 -15.15
N VAL A 5 -19.06 28.39 -14.31
CA VAL A 5 -20.22 29.21 -13.91
C VAL A 5 -20.23 30.50 -14.77
N GLY A 6 -21.18 30.61 -15.71
CA GLY A 6 -21.36 31.77 -16.59
C GLY A 6 -20.82 31.60 -18.03
N GLU A 7 -21.12 32.62 -18.87
CA GLU A 7 -20.64 32.64 -20.27
C GLU A 7 -19.18 33.08 -20.39
N PRO A 8 -18.45 32.69 -21.49
CA PRO A 8 -17.07 33.09 -21.71
C PRO A 8 -16.92 34.63 -21.73
N GLN A 9 -15.98 35.15 -20.90
CA GLN A 9 -15.66 36.58 -20.94
C GLN A 9 -14.67 36.86 -22.08
N PRO A 10 -14.76 38.04 -22.72
CA PRO A 10 -13.79 38.44 -23.73
C PRO A 10 -12.35 38.41 -23.17
N GLY A 11 -11.46 37.63 -23.82
CA GLY A 11 -10.07 37.44 -23.38
C GLY A 11 -9.80 36.19 -22.56
N GLU A 12 -10.80 35.43 -22.15
CA GLU A 12 -10.57 34.12 -21.52
C GLU A 12 -10.04 33.10 -22.54
N LYS A 13 -8.94 32.45 -22.17
CA LYS A 13 -8.37 31.37 -22.96
C LYS A 13 -8.88 30.02 -22.42
N PRO A 14 -9.21 29.05 -23.29
CA PRO A 14 -9.51 27.71 -22.84
C PRO A 14 -8.28 27.12 -22.13
N ILE A 15 -8.52 26.37 -21.07
CA ILE A 15 -7.46 25.60 -20.38
C ILE A 15 -7.07 24.47 -21.34
N GLU A 16 -5.87 24.55 -21.90
CA GLU A 16 -5.32 23.47 -22.73
C GLU A 16 -4.90 22.31 -21.82
N LYS A 17 -5.28 21.10 -22.23
CA LYS A 17 -4.82 19.90 -21.55
C LYS A 17 -3.32 19.73 -21.76
N PRO A 18 -2.54 19.42 -20.72
CA PRO A 18 -1.13 19.15 -20.89
C PRO A 18 -0.92 17.88 -21.72
N THR A 19 -0.05 17.95 -22.70
CA THR A 19 0.34 16.79 -23.54
C THR A 19 1.56 16.07 -22.99
N HIS A 20 2.37 16.76 -22.19
CA HIS A 20 3.60 16.22 -21.60
C HIS A 20 3.61 16.38 -20.09
N CYS A 21 4.23 15.44 -19.40
CA CYS A 21 4.40 15.47 -17.95
C CYS A 21 5.28 16.68 -17.54
N PRO A 22 4.79 17.56 -16.67
CA PRO A 22 5.56 18.74 -16.25
C PRO A 22 6.82 18.40 -15.44
N ALA A 23 6.88 17.17 -14.89
CA ALA A 23 8.01 16.75 -14.06
C ALA A 23 9.10 16.01 -14.85
N CYS A 24 8.75 15.24 -15.90
CA CYS A 24 9.73 14.41 -16.60
C CYS A 24 9.69 14.57 -18.14
N GLY A 25 8.79 15.41 -18.67
CA GLY A 25 8.67 15.64 -20.11
C GLY A 25 8.09 14.48 -20.93
N HIS A 26 7.75 13.34 -20.30
CA HIS A 26 7.18 12.19 -20.99
C HIS A 26 5.76 12.49 -21.51
N LEU A 27 5.39 11.90 -22.65
CA LEU A 27 4.06 12.03 -23.21
C LEU A 27 3.01 11.52 -22.22
N LEU A 28 1.94 12.29 -22.05
CA LEU A 28 0.83 11.91 -21.17
C LEU A 28 -0.21 11.10 -21.94
N GLU A 29 -0.82 10.15 -21.25
CA GLU A 29 -1.88 9.29 -21.77
C GLU A 29 -3.22 9.63 -21.13
N GLU A 30 -4.25 9.87 -21.93
CA GLU A 30 -5.63 10.02 -21.43
C GLU A 30 -6.27 8.65 -21.22
N ARG A 31 -6.80 8.43 -20.02
CA ARG A 31 -7.57 7.23 -19.66
C ARG A 31 -8.86 7.68 -18.98
N GLY A 32 -9.94 7.68 -19.74
CA GLY A 32 -11.23 8.21 -19.29
C GLY A 32 -11.17 9.70 -18.98
N ALA A 33 -11.52 10.09 -17.76
CA ALA A 33 -11.52 11.48 -17.29
C ALA A 33 -10.15 11.96 -16.76
N HIS A 34 -9.12 11.12 -16.76
CA HIS A 34 -7.84 11.38 -16.14
C HIS A 34 -6.69 11.34 -17.15
N ILE A 35 -5.63 12.08 -16.85
CA ILE A 35 -4.40 12.15 -17.65
C ILE A 35 -3.26 11.58 -16.81
N PHE A 36 -2.52 10.61 -17.35
CA PHE A 36 -1.48 9.88 -16.65
C PHE A 36 -0.12 10.04 -17.33
N CYS A 37 0.91 10.14 -16.51
CA CYS A 37 2.28 9.97 -16.96
C CYS A 37 2.65 8.48 -16.83
N MET A 38 2.96 7.85 -17.96
CA MET A 38 3.30 6.43 -18.01
C MET A 38 4.75 6.11 -17.67
N ASN A 39 5.59 7.14 -17.49
CA ASN A 39 6.99 6.97 -17.10
C ASN A 39 7.11 6.63 -15.60
N ARG A 40 6.89 5.38 -15.25
CA ARG A 40 6.91 4.92 -13.85
C ARG A 40 8.32 4.85 -13.25
N VAL A 41 9.34 4.69 -14.08
CA VAL A 41 10.72 4.48 -13.64
C VAL A 41 11.44 5.80 -13.36
N SER A 42 11.37 6.76 -14.28
CA SER A 42 12.19 7.97 -14.24
C SER A 42 11.41 9.23 -13.85
N CYS A 43 10.10 9.16 -13.69
CA CYS A 43 9.30 10.30 -13.23
C CYS A 43 9.49 10.47 -11.72
N ARG A 44 10.26 11.48 -11.31
CA ARG A 44 10.61 11.74 -9.91
C ARG A 44 9.40 11.72 -8.95
N PRO A 45 8.30 12.47 -9.19
CA PRO A 45 7.15 12.44 -8.29
C PRO A 45 6.55 11.04 -8.12
N GLN A 46 6.49 10.23 -9.19
CA GLN A 46 5.96 8.88 -9.12
C GLN A 46 6.91 7.94 -8.36
N ALA A 47 8.21 8.03 -8.61
CA ALA A 47 9.20 7.24 -7.89
C ALA A 47 9.20 7.56 -6.39
N VAL A 48 9.21 8.85 -6.02
CA VAL A 48 9.13 9.32 -4.63
C VAL A 48 7.84 8.84 -3.96
N ALA A 49 6.69 8.97 -4.63
CA ALA A 49 5.41 8.50 -4.10
C ALA A 49 5.40 6.98 -3.90
N ARG A 50 5.96 6.21 -4.82
CA ARG A 50 6.07 4.74 -4.73
C ARG A 50 6.98 4.30 -3.57
N LEU A 51 8.14 4.94 -3.40
CA LEU A 51 9.05 4.68 -2.27
C LEU A 51 8.37 5.02 -0.94
N SER A 52 7.68 6.16 -0.88
CA SER A 52 6.94 6.59 0.32
C SER A 52 5.77 5.66 0.64
N HIS A 53 5.04 5.21 -0.37
CA HIS A 53 3.97 4.22 -0.21
C HIS A 53 4.52 2.89 0.31
N PHE A 54 5.58 2.37 -0.30
CA PHE A 54 6.23 1.12 0.10
C PHE A 54 6.67 1.15 1.56
N ALA A 55 7.25 2.26 2.01
CA ALA A 55 7.73 2.44 3.38
C ALA A 55 6.61 2.76 4.39
N SER A 56 5.40 3.04 3.95
CA SER A 56 4.32 3.50 4.81
C SER A 56 3.93 2.50 5.89
N ARG A 57 3.33 2.99 7.00
CA ARG A 57 2.90 2.19 8.15
C ARG A 57 1.99 1.01 7.79
N ASN A 58 1.20 1.17 6.76
CA ASN A 58 0.27 0.12 6.30
C ASN A 58 0.88 -0.85 5.29
N ALA A 59 2.10 -0.61 4.86
CA ALA A 59 2.88 -1.42 3.94
C ALA A 59 4.05 -2.07 4.69
N MET A 60 5.29 -1.70 4.37
CA MET A 60 6.47 -2.31 5.02
C MET A 60 6.84 -1.69 6.38
N ASP A 61 6.12 -0.66 6.82
CA ASP A 61 6.27 0.03 8.11
C ASP A 61 7.73 0.42 8.44
N ILE A 62 8.40 1.05 7.48
CA ILE A 62 9.78 1.50 7.63
C ILE A 62 9.79 2.83 8.40
N GLU A 63 9.93 2.74 9.72
CA GLU A 63 9.93 3.91 10.60
C GLU A 63 11.05 4.89 10.23
N GLY A 64 10.71 6.19 10.25
CA GLY A 64 11.66 7.26 9.92
C GLY A 64 11.84 7.53 8.43
N PHE A 65 11.21 6.74 7.54
CA PHE A 65 11.21 6.98 6.10
C PHE A 65 9.98 7.82 5.70
N SER A 66 10.18 9.12 5.51
CA SER A 66 9.14 10.06 5.07
C SER A 66 9.21 10.32 3.56
N GLU A 67 8.20 11.01 3.01
CA GLU A 67 8.22 11.49 1.62
C GLU A 67 9.45 12.41 1.35
N LYS A 68 9.84 13.27 2.34
CA LYS A 68 11.07 14.05 2.24
C LYS A 68 12.30 13.14 2.12
N THR A 69 12.36 12.08 2.92
CA THR A 69 13.45 11.08 2.86
C THR A 69 13.45 10.35 1.52
N ALA A 70 12.28 9.95 1.02
CA ALA A 70 12.13 9.35 -0.30
C ALA A 70 12.66 10.25 -1.42
N GLY A 71 12.36 11.56 -1.37
CA GLY A 71 12.91 12.54 -2.28
C GLY A 71 14.43 12.63 -2.21
N GLN A 72 15.00 12.64 -1.04
CA GLN A 72 16.46 12.73 -0.85
C GLN A 72 17.20 11.49 -1.37
N VAL A 73 16.73 10.27 -1.06
CA VAL A 73 17.38 9.04 -1.55
C VAL A 73 17.26 8.92 -3.07
N TYR A 74 16.15 9.37 -3.64
CA TYR A 74 15.99 9.44 -5.09
C TYR A 74 16.99 10.40 -5.73
N ASP A 75 17.10 11.63 -5.20
CA ASP A 75 17.92 12.70 -5.80
C ASP A 75 19.42 12.47 -5.61
N GLN A 76 19.83 11.96 -4.44
CA GLN A 76 21.23 11.92 -4.03
C GLN A 76 21.88 10.54 -4.14
N MET A 77 21.08 9.45 -4.07
CA MET A 77 21.61 8.08 -3.94
C MET A 77 21.19 7.17 -5.08
N ASN A 78 20.57 7.72 -6.12
CA ASN A 78 20.09 6.95 -7.27
C ASN A 78 19.12 5.80 -6.90
N VAL A 79 18.40 5.92 -5.78
CA VAL A 79 17.33 4.97 -5.40
C VAL A 79 16.14 5.19 -6.34
N ARG A 80 15.78 4.17 -7.13
CA ARG A 80 14.74 4.26 -8.15
C ARG A 80 13.52 3.41 -7.85
N ASP A 81 13.72 2.32 -7.15
CA ASP A 81 12.65 1.43 -6.74
C ASP A 81 12.83 0.95 -5.28
N PRO A 82 11.80 0.30 -4.68
CA PRO A 82 11.85 -0.18 -3.31
C PRO A 82 13.01 -1.13 -2.99
N ALA A 83 13.49 -1.93 -3.96
CA ALA A 83 14.57 -2.88 -3.70
C ALA A 83 15.90 -2.17 -3.40
N ASP A 84 16.13 -0.99 -4.00
CA ASP A 84 17.32 -0.18 -3.75
C ASP A 84 17.42 0.27 -2.29
N LEU A 85 16.30 0.40 -1.57
CA LEU A 85 16.29 0.83 -0.16
C LEU A 85 17.06 -0.13 0.74
N TYR A 86 17.03 -1.42 0.44
CA TYR A 86 17.69 -2.46 1.24
C TYR A 86 19.21 -2.54 1.03
N SER A 87 19.75 -1.77 0.08
CA SER A 87 21.19 -1.61 -0.14
C SER A 87 21.78 -0.35 0.52
N LEU A 88 20.95 0.47 1.20
CA LEU A 88 21.40 1.69 1.86
C LEU A 88 22.43 1.41 2.94
N THR A 89 23.56 2.11 2.89
CA THR A 89 24.64 2.02 3.88
C THR A 89 24.49 3.08 4.97
N MET A 90 25.19 2.90 6.09
CA MET A 90 25.26 3.91 7.16
C MET A 90 25.81 5.25 6.64
N GLU A 91 26.82 5.23 5.80
CA GLU A 91 27.41 6.42 5.20
C GLU A 91 26.38 7.20 4.38
N GLN A 92 25.62 6.49 3.53
CA GLN A 92 24.54 7.08 2.74
C GLN A 92 23.43 7.63 3.63
N ALA A 93 23.03 6.88 4.67
CA ALA A 93 22.00 7.35 5.59
C ALA A 93 22.42 8.62 6.36
N LEU A 94 23.70 8.75 6.72
CA LEU A 94 24.26 9.95 7.36
C LEU A 94 24.34 11.16 6.41
N ALA A 95 24.42 10.94 5.11
CA ALA A 95 24.44 12.01 4.11
C ALA A 95 23.03 12.66 3.91
N LEU A 96 21.95 12.03 4.40
CA LEU A 96 20.61 12.60 4.32
C LEU A 96 20.46 13.83 5.22
N GLU A 97 19.83 14.87 4.69
CA GLU A 97 19.56 16.09 5.44
C GLU A 97 18.73 15.82 6.70
N GLY A 98 19.24 16.26 7.85
CA GLY A 98 18.59 16.07 9.15
C GLY A 98 18.76 14.67 9.75
N PHE A 99 19.67 13.84 9.20
CA PHE A 99 20.06 12.58 9.77
C PHE A 99 21.38 12.72 10.53
N LYS A 100 21.40 12.19 11.76
CA LYS A 100 22.57 11.95 12.58
C LYS A 100 22.63 10.45 12.88
N GLU A 101 23.72 9.97 13.51
CA GLU A 101 23.95 8.58 13.80
C GLU A 101 22.72 7.82 14.32
N LYS A 102 22.03 8.37 15.34
CA LYS A 102 20.83 7.74 15.90
C LYS A 102 19.70 7.57 14.87
N LYS A 103 19.44 8.62 14.06
CA LYS A 103 18.35 8.56 13.07
C LYS A 103 18.72 7.67 11.89
N ALA A 104 19.98 7.70 11.45
CA ALA A 104 20.50 6.80 10.42
C ALA A 104 20.44 5.35 10.88
N GLY A 105 20.91 5.06 12.09
CA GLY A 105 20.85 3.72 12.68
C GLY A 105 19.40 3.21 12.82
N ASN A 106 18.47 4.06 13.27
CA ASN A 106 17.06 3.68 13.37
C ASN A 106 16.46 3.35 12.01
N LEU A 107 16.79 4.12 10.96
CA LEU A 107 16.31 3.85 9.61
C LEU A 107 16.80 2.50 9.08
N LEU A 108 18.10 2.21 9.24
CA LEU A 108 18.66 0.92 8.81
C LEU A 108 18.08 -0.24 9.61
N ALA A 109 17.87 -0.07 10.91
CA ALA A 109 17.23 -1.06 11.76
C ALA A 109 15.77 -1.29 11.34
N ALA A 110 15.03 -0.24 10.94
CA ALA A 110 13.67 -0.35 10.44
C ALA A 110 13.62 -1.07 9.09
N LEU A 111 14.57 -0.80 8.19
CA LEU A 111 14.72 -1.55 6.93
C LEU A 111 14.98 -3.04 7.20
N GLU A 112 15.88 -3.36 8.12
CA GLU A 112 16.15 -4.76 8.45
C GLU A 112 14.94 -5.46 9.07
N LYS A 113 14.25 -4.79 10.02
CA LYS A 113 13.00 -5.28 10.62
C LYS A 113 11.91 -5.54 9.59
N SER A 114 11.80 -4.69 8.57
CA SER A 114 10.77 -4.79 7.53
C SER A 114 10.94 -6.00 6.60
N LYS A 115 12.10 -6.64 6.59
CA LYS A 115 12.35 -7.84 5.77
C LYS A 115 11.43 -9.00 6.13
N ASP A 116 11.07 -9.16 7.40
CA ASP A 116 10.11 -10.15 7.86
C ASP A 116 8.71 -9.51 7.94
N CYS A 117 7.93 -9.62 6.90
CA CYS A 117 6.64 -8.94 6.74
C CYS A 117 5.49 -9.91 6.47
N PRO A 118 4.24 -9.57 6.84
CA PRO A 118 3.07 -10.31 6.41
C PRO A 118 2.88 -10.20 4.88
N LEU A 119 2.36 -11.27 4.25
CA LEU A 119 2.12 -11.28 2.80
C LEU A 119 1.17 -10.16 2.34
N ASP A 120 0.12 -9.89 3.11
CA ASP A 120 -0.84 -8.82 2.79
C ASP A 120 -0.21 -7.42 2.83
N ALA A 121 0.70 -7.18 3.79
CA ALA A 121 1.45 -5.94 3.87
C ALA A 121 2.41 -5.78 2.67
N PHE A 122 3.09 -6.86 2.29
CA PHE A 122 3.95 -6.89 1.11
C PHE A 122 3.18 -6.64 -0.19
N LEU A 123 2.06 -7.35 -0.41
CA LEU A 123 1.20 -7.15 -1.58
C LEU A 123 0.69 -5.70 -1.67
N PHE A 124 0.30 -5.11 -0.53
CA PHE A 124 -0.09 -3.71 -0.50
C PHE A 124 1.10 -2.78 -0.80
N ALA A 125 2.28 -3.10 -0.27
CA ALA A 125 3.51 -2.32 -0.48
C ALA A 125 3.96 -2.28 -1.96
N LEU A 126 3.70 -3.34 -2.73
CA LEU A 126 4.01 -3.38 -4.17
C LEU A 126 3.28 -2.29 -4.97
N GLY A 127 2.19 -1.73 -4.43
CA GLY A 127 1.44 -0.65 -5.09
C GLY A 127 0.74 -1.10 -6.38
N ILE A 128 0.24 -2.32 -6.41
CA ILE A 128 -0.54 -2.85 -7.53
C ILE A 128 -1.77 -1.94 -7.75
N PRO A 129 -2.02 -1.44 -8.97
CA PRO A 129 -3.15 -0.57 -9.23
C PRO A 129 -4.48 -1.23 -8.79
N ASN A 130 -5.39 -0.43 -8.22
CA ASN A 130 -6.69 -0.87 -7.72
C ASN A 130 -6.64 -1.89 -6.55
N VAL A 131 -5.46 -2.26 -6.05
CA VAL A 131 -5.31 -3.14 -4.88
C VAL A 131 -5.08 -2.30 -3.64
N GLY A 132 -6.13 -2.16 -2.82
CA GLY A 132 -6.06 -1.55 -1.51
C GLY A 132 -5.70 -2.56 -0.41
N ARG A 133 -5.55 -2.07 0.84
CA ARG A 133 -5.25 -2.95 2.00
C ARG A 133 -6.23 -4.11 2.16
N LYS A 134 -7.53 -3.87 1.94
CA LYS A 134 -8.53 -4.94 2.04
C LYS A 134 -8.28 -6.00 0.98
N THR A 135 -8.12 -5.58 -0.27
CA THR A 135 -7.88 -6.49 -1.39
C THR A 135 -6.57 -7.28 -1.20
N ALA A 136 -5.48 -6.62 -0.79
CA ALA A 136 -4.21 -7.28 -0.51
C ALA A 136 -4.34 -8.37 0.57
N ARG A 137 -5.14 -8.12 1.60
CA ARG A 137 -5.44 -9.09 2.65
C ARG A 137 -6.28 -10.26 2.12
N ASP A 138 -7.32 -9.96 1.35
CA ASP A 138 -8.20 -10.98 0.78
C ASP A 138 -7.41 -11.88 -0.19
N LEU A 139 -6.47 -11.31 -0.97
CA LEU A 139 -5.52 -12.06 -1.82
C LEU A 139 -4.60 -12.97 -0.98
N ALA A 140 -3.97 -12.41 0.07
CA ALA A 140 -3.09 -13.19 0.95
C ALA A 140 -3.85 -14.36 1.60
N ALA A 141 -5.07 -14.12 2.07
CA ALA A 141 -5.91 -15.16 2.68
C ALA A 141 -6.35 -16.24 1.68
N ALA A 142 -6.64 -15.86 0.42
CA ALA A 142 -7.10 -16.78 -0.60
C ALA A 142 -5.97 -17.67 -1.13
N PHE A 143 -4.81 -17.08 -1.43
CA PHE A 143 -3.70 -17.77 -2.08
C PHE A 143 -2.63 -18.29 -1.12
N GLY A 144 -2.43 -17.65 0.01
CA GLY A 144 -1.50 -18.07 1.07
C GLY A 144 -0.05 -17.70 0.82
N THR A 145 0.46 -17.77 -0.40
CA THR A 145 1.86 -17.47 -0.75
C THR A 145 1.95 -16.46 -1.89
N LEU A 146 3.11 -15.78 -1.99
CA LEU A 146 3.37 -14.83 -3.07
C LEU A 146 3.32 -15.50 -4.44
N GLU A 147 3.96 -16.65 -4.59
CA GLU A 147 4.04 -17.39 -5.85
C GLU A 147 2.65 -17.77 -6.39
N LYS A 148 1.71 -18.10 -5.50
CA LYS A 148 0.33 -18.41 -5.93
C LYS A 148 -0.42 -17.15 -6.36
N VAL A 149 -0.14 -15.99 -5.75
CA VAL A 149 -0.71 -14.71 -6.21
C VAL A 149 -0.14 -14.32 -7.58
N GLU A 150 1.16 -14.52 -7.78
CA GLU A 150 1.84 -14.25 -9.07
C GLU A 150 1.29 -15.10 -10.21
N GLN A 151 0.91 -16.35 -9.93
CA GLN A 151 0.41 -17.31 -10.92
C GLN A 151 -1.11 -17.32 -11.03
N ALA A 152 -1.82 -16.51 -10.24
CA ALA A 152 -3.27 -16.53 -10.21
C ALA A 152 -3.88 -16.07 -11.54
N THR A 153 -4.86 -16.81 -12.01
CA THR A 153 -5.65 -16.45 -13.19
C THR A 153 -6.72 -15.41 -12.85
N GLU A 154 -7.18 -14.65 -13.87
CA GLU A 154 -8.28 -13.69 -13.67
C GLU A 154 -9.54 -14.36 -13.12
N ALA A 155 -9.83 -15.60 -13.53
CA ALA A 155 -10.97 -16.35 -13.03
C ALA A 155 -10.85 -16.70 -11.54
N GLU A 156 -9.66 -17.06 -11.06
CA GLU A 156 -9.41 -17.31 -9.63
C GLU A 156 -9.46 -16.01 -8.82
N LEU A 157 -8.94 -14.91 -9.37
CA LEU A 157 -8.96 -13.60 -8.74
C LEU A 157 -10.39 -13.07 -8.58
N THR A 158 -11.22 -13.17 -9.62
CA THR A 158 -12.62 -12.72 -9.58
C THR A 158 -13.52 -13.59 -8.71
N ALA A 159 -13.10 -14.81 -8.35
CA ALA A 159 -13.79 -15.63 -7.35
C ALA A 159 -13.66 -15.07 -5.91
N ILE A 160 -12.73 -14.15 -5.67
CA ILE A 160 -12.57 -13.48 -4.36
C ILE A 160 -13.64 -12.39 -4.22
N PRO A 161 -14.39 -12.35 -3.11
CA PRO A 161 -15.38 -11.29 -2.86
C PRO A 161 -14.77 -9.87 -2.99
N ASP A 162 -15.50 -8.98 -3.65
CA ASP A 162 -15.10 -7.59 -3.91
C ASP A 162 -13.89 -7.42 -4.87
N VAL A 163 -13.42 -8.48 -5.53
CA VAL A 163 -12.46 -8.43 -6.62
C VAL A 163 -13.21 -8.58 -7.94
N GLY A 164 -13.40 -7.46 -8.65
CA GLY A 164 -14.01 -7.44 -9.99
C GLY A 164 -12.96 -7.52 -11.10
N ASP A 165 -13.41 -7.61 -12.35
CA ASP A 165 -12.57 -7.78 -13.55
C ASP A 165 -11.44 -6.72 -13.63
N VAL A 166 -11.73 -5.45 -13.32
CA VAL A 166 -10.72 -4.37 -13.36
C VAL A 166 -9.59 -4.61 -12.36
N VAL A 167 -9.91 -5.12 -11.17
CA VAL A 167 -8.90 -5.41 -10.14
C VAL A 167 -8.10 -6.66 -10.53
N ALA A 168 -8.79 -7.70 -11.00
CA ALA A 168 -8.15 -8.93 -11.46
C ALA A 168 -7.17 -8.66 -12.60
N GLN A 169 -7.60 -7.91 -13.61
CA GLN A 169 -6.74 -7.48 -14.71
C GLN A 169 -5.54 -6.65 -14.23
N SER A 170 -5.74 -5.71 -13.29
CA SER A 170 -4.63 -4.92 -12.74
C SER A 170 -3.58 -5.79 -12.05
N ILE A 171 -4.00 -6.88 -11.39
CA ILE A 171 -3.10 -7.84 -10.72
C ILE A 171 -2.33 -8.64 -11.76
N THR A 172 -3.01 -9.25 -12.73
CA THR A 172 -2.37 -10.05 -13.77
C THR A 172 -1.43 -9.22 -14.63
N GLU A 173 -1.84 -8.00 -15.02
CA GLU A 173 -0.96 -7.07 -15.72
C GLU A 173 0.28 -6.71 -14.89
N PHE A 174 0.13 -6.43 -13.59
CA PHE A 174 1.26 -6.07 -12.73
C PHE A 174 2.33 -7.16 -12.71
N PHE A 175 1.94 -8.42 -12.55
CA PHE A 175 2.88 -9.56 -12.53
C PHE A 175 3.36 -9.98 -13.93
N SER A 176 2.71 -9.53 -15.00
CA SER A 176 3.18 -9.76 -16.37
C SER A 176 4.32 -8.82 -16.80
N PHE A 177 4.52 -7.69 -16.11
CA PHE A 177 5.59 -6.75 -16.43
C PHE A 177 6.95 -7.23 -15.89
N PRO A 178 7.96 -7.44 -16.76
CA PRO A 178 9.29 -7.92 -16.35
C PRO A 178 9.96 -7.04 -15.29
N GLU A 179 9.77 -5.72 -15.36
CA GLU A 179 10.35 -4.76 -14.41
C GLU A 179 9.81 -4.94 -13.00
N ASN A 180 8.52 -5.27 -12.85
CA ASN A 180 7.92 -5.55 -11.55
C ASN A 180 8.45 -6.88 -10.98
N MET A 181 8.56 -7.90 -11.82
CA MET A 181 9.10 -9.21 -11.41
C MET A 181 10.58 -9.11 -11.03
N GLU A 182 11.37 -8.31 -11.76
CA GLU A 182 12.77 -8.05 -11.42
C GLU A 182 12.87 -7.31 -10.07
N MET A 183 12.04 -6.28 -9.84
CA MET A 183 11.99 -5.58 -8.55
C MET A 183 11.65 -6.55 -7.40
N ILE A 184 10.65 -7.41 -7.58
CA ILE A 184 10.27 -8.43 -6.57
C ILE A 184 11.44 -9.39 -6.33
N ALA A 185 12.06 -9.91 -7.39
CA ALA A 185 13.21 -10.80 -7.26
C ALA A 185 14.37 -10.14 -6.50
N ARG A 186 14.64 -8.86 -6.73
CA ARG A 186 15.65 -8.07 -5.99
C ARG A 186 15.27 -7.87 -4.53
N LEU A 187 13.98 -7.62 -4.21
CA LEU A 187 13.49 -7.54 -2.83
C LEU A 187 13.73 -8.87 -2.09
N LEU A 188 13.36 -9.99 -2.70
CA LEU A 188 13.57 -11.32 -2.12
C LEU A 188 15.07 -11.65 -1.97
N ALA A 189 15.90 -11.29 -2.96
CA ALA A 189 17.36 -11.45 -2.90
C ALA A 189 17.99 -10.58 -1.79
N ALA A 190 17.43 -9.40 -1.50
CA ALA A 190 17.84 -8.55 -0.38
C ALA A 190 17.41 -9.09 0.99
N GLY A 191 16.70 -10.21 1.03
CA GLY A 191 16.27 -10.89 2.24
C GLY A 191 14.86 -10.55 2.71
N VAL A 192 14.06 -9.85 1.91
CA VAL A 192 12.63 -9.66 2.20
C VAL A 192 11.93 -11.00 2.11
N ARG A 193 11.17 -11.35 3.14
CA ARG A 193 10.48 -12.64 3.28
C ARG A 193 9.02 -12.41 3.63
N PRO A 194 8.13 -12.28 2.65
CA PRO A 194 6.70 -12.24 2.92
C PRO A 194 6.27 -13.58 3.54
N ARG A 195 5.80 -13.52 4.78
CA ARG A 195 5.33 -14.71 5.50
C ARG A 195 4.06 -15.24 4.87
N GLU A 196 4.00 -16.54 4.67
CA GLU A 196 2.78 -17.20 4.23
C GLU A 196 1.60 -16.80 5.12
N ALA A 197 0.48 -16.45 4.50
CA ALA A 197 -0.74 -16.22 5.23
C ALA A 197 -1.25 -17.56 5.76
N GLN A 198 -1.13 -17.77 7.05
CA GLN A 198 -1.71 -18.95 7.68
C GLN A 198 -3.23 -18.87 7.52
N LYS A 199 -3.83 -19.86 6.87
CA LYS A 199 -5.27 -20.09 7.01
C LYS A 199 -5.53 -20.38 8.48
N GLN A 200 -6.04 -19.39 9.19
CA GLN A 200 -6.47 -19.61 10.57
C GLN A 200 -7.80 -20.37 10.54
N GLU A 201 -7.72 -21.69 10.43
CA GLU A 201 -8.83 -22.58 10.71
C GLU A 201 -8.91 -22.72 12.24
N GLY A 202 -9.98 -22.19 12.87
CA GLY A 202 -10.32 -22.53 14.24
C GLY A 202 -9.85 -21.60 15.35
N GLY A 203 -9.74 -20.30 15.14
CA GLY A 203 -9.58 -19.35 16.25
C GLY A 203 -10.84 -19.20 17.10
N ILE A 204 -10.71 -18.76 18.36
CA ILE A 204 -11.82 -18.56 19.32
C ILE A 204 -12.91 -17.60 18.80
N LEU A 205 -12.59 -16.76 17.80
CA LEU A 205 -13.51 -15.84 17.13
C LEU A 205 -13.94 -16.33 15.74
N SER A 206 -13.66 -17.60 15.40
CA SER A 206 -13.99 -18.14 14.08
C SER A 206 -15.49 -18.01 13.78
N GLY A 207 -15.80 -17.45 12.59
CA GLY A 207 -17.17 -17.19 12.16
C GLY A 207 -17.85 -15.99 12.81
N LEU A 208 -17.22 -15.32 13.77
CA LEU A 208 -17.79 -14.17 14.47
C LEU A 208 -17.38 -12.85 13.81
N THR A 209 -18.34 -11.95 13.66
CA THR A 209 -18.07 -10.57 13.20
C THR A 209 -17.99 -9.64 14.40
N VAL A 210 -16.87 -8.92 14.52
CA VAL A 210 -16.59 -8.01 15.63
C VAL A 210 -16.39 -6.60 15.10
N VAL A 211 -16.98 -5.61 15.75
CA VAL A 211 -16.82 -4.19 15.42
C VAL A 211 -16.05 -3.48 16.53
N VAL A 212 -14.99 -2.76 16.20
CA VAL A 212 -14.24 -1.92 17.13
C VAL A 212 -14.66 -0.46 16.97
N THR A 213 -14.99 0.21 18.08
CA THR A 213 -15.40 1.63 18.06
C THR A 213 -14.82 2.38 19.27
N GLY A 214 -14.65 3.69 19.13
CA GLY A 214 -14.03 4.52 20.17
C GLY A 214 -12.51 4.41 20.22
N THR A 215 -11.91 5.00 21.23
CA THR A 215 -10.47 4.97 21.53
C THR A 215 -10.19 3.91 22.57
N LEU A 216 -9.43 2.89 22.20
CA LEU A 216 -9.04 1.83 23.15
C LEU A 216 -7.86 2.31 24.01
N PRO A 217 -7.81 1.96 25.31
CA PRO A 217 -6.80 2.46 26.24
C PRO A 217 -5.39 1.90 25.98
N THR A 218 -5.28 0.69 25.42
CA THR A 218 -4.01 -0.04 25.30
C THR A 218 -3.63 -0.43 23.86
N LEU A 219 -4.59 -0.37 22.94
CA LEU A 219 -4.40 -0.81 21.56
C LEU A 219 -4.89 0.26 20.58
N SER A 220 -4.20 0.40 19.46
CA SER A 220 -4.79 1.14 18.34
C SER A 220 -5.98 0.34 17.76
N ARG A 221 -6.89 1.02 17.05
CA ARG A 221 -7.99 0.33 16.37
C ARG A 221 -7.48 -0.74 15.41
N ASN A 222 -6.40 -0.44 14.66
CA ASN A 222 -5.81 -1.37 13.71
C ASN A 222 -5.25 -2.60 14.41
N ASP A 223 -4.58 -2.43 15.56
CA ASP A 223 -4.03 -3.56 16.31
C ASP A 223 -5.15 -4.44 16.90
N ALA A 224 -6.23 -3.83 17.37
CA ALA A 224 -7.40 -4.57 17.88
C ALA A 224 -8.11 -5.33 16.74
N GLU A 225 -8.29 -4.71 15.59
CA GLU A 225 -8.85 -5.37 14.41
C GLU A 225 -7.94 -6.50 13.90
N GLU A 226 -6.63 -6.34 14.04
CA GLU A 226 -5.67 -7.38 13.69
C GLU A 226 -5.73 -8.56 14.65
N LEU A 227 -5.82 -8.32 15.97
CA LEU A 227 -6.03 -9.37 16.97
C LEU A 227 -7.32 -10.15 16.73
N ILE A 228 -8.43 -9.47 16.40
CA ILE A 228 -9.69 -10.14 16.05
C ILE A 228 -9.47 -11.12 14.90
N ARG A 229 -8.72 -10.69 13.87
CA ARG A 229 -8.40 -11.53 12.70
C ARG A 229 -7.46 -12.68 13.06
N GLN A 230 -6.43 -12.42 13.86
CA GLN A 230 -5.52 -13.45 14.37
C GLN A 230 -6.23 -14.55 15.16
N HIS A 231 -7.38 -14.26 15.72
CA HIS A 231 -8.23 -15.24 16.40
C HIS A 231 -9.37 -15.79 15.52
N GLY A 232 -9.27 -15.63 14.19
CA GLY A 232 -10.24 -16.18 13.23
C GLY A 232 -11.53 -15.36 13.06
N GLY A 233 -11.64 -14.20 13.73
CA GLY A 233 -12.79 -13.32 13.65
C GLY A 233 -12.77 -12.38 12.45
N LYS A 234 -13.93 -11.88 12.04
CA LYS A 234 -14.09 -10.85 11.00
C LYS A 234 -14.22 -9.48 11.65
N ALA A 235 -13.24 -8.60 11.50
CA ALA A 235 -13.34 -7.21 11.91
C ALA A 235 -14.18 -6.42 10.87
N ALA A 236 -15.24 -5.73 11.33
CA ALA A 236 -16.11 -4.93 10.49
C ALA A 236 -16.12 -3.45 10.93
N SER A 237 -16.27 -2.55 9.95
CA SER A 237 -16.30 -1.10 10.19
C SER A 237 -17.65 -0.58 10.67
N SER A 238 -18.73 -1.34 10.51
CA SER A 238 -20.11 -0.96 10.87
C SER A 238 -20.86 -2.09 11.54
N VAL A 239 -21.76 -1.73 12.47
CA VAL A 239 -22.66 -2.68 13.14
C VAL A 239 -23.77 -3.11 12.19
N SER A 240 -24.04 -4.40 12.14
CA SER A 240 -25.11 -5.03 11.35
C SER A 240 -25.73 -6.19 12.11
N LYS A 241 -26.81 -6.78 11.59
CA LYS A 241 -27.43 -8.00 12.17
C LYS A 241 -26.49 -9.20 12.28
N LYS A 242 -25.35 -9.18 11.56
CA LYS A 242 -24.31 -10.22 11.59
C LYS A 242 -23.20 -9.93 12.61
N THR A 243 -23.24 -8.78 13.31
CA THR A 243 -22.25 -8.41 14.31
C THR A 243 -22.46 -9.20 15.58
N ALA A 244 -21.48 -10.01 15.95
CA ALA A 244 -21.51 -10.82 17.18
C ALA A 244 -21.09 -10.00 18.41
N PHE A 245 -20.07 -9.17 18.27
CA PHE A 245 -19.53 -8.34 19.36
C PHE A 245 -19.20 -6.93 18.90
N VAL A 246 -19.38 -5.97 19.81
CA VAL A 246 -18.88 -4.60 19.65
C VAL A 246 -17.89 -4.34 20.78
N VAL A 247 -16.63 -4.09 20.42
CA VAL A 247 -15.58 -3.66 21.34
C VAL A 247 -15.59 -2.14 21.36
N ALA A 248 -15.99 -1.57 22.48
CA ALA A 248 -16.16 -0.13 22.66
C ALA A 248 -15.11 0.41 23.61
N GLY A 249 -14.29 1.35 23.12
CA GLY A 249 -13.42 2.19 23.94
C GLY A 249 -14.09 3.52 24.31
N GLU A 250 -13.31 4.46 24.82
CA GLU A 250 -13.80 5.80 25.14
C GLU A 250 -14.35 6.52 23.91
N ALA A 251 -15.40 7.31 24.08
CA ALA A 251 -16.08 8.05 23.01
C ALA A 251 -16.56 7.16 21.84
N ALA A 252 -17.14 6.01 22.14
CA ALA A 252 -17.56 4.99 21.17
C ALA A 252 -18.65 5.43 20.16
N GLY A 253 -19.27 6.58 20.33
CA GLY A 253 -20.23 7.19 19.40
C GLY A 253 -21.48 6.33 19.11
N SER A 254 -22.19 6.63 18.01
CA SER A 254 -23.47 6.03 17.62
C SER A 254 -23.44 4.52 17.28
N LYS A 255 -22.28 3.88 17.26
CA LYS A 255 -22.18 2.43 16.99
C LYS A 255 -22.57 1.57 18.18
N LEU A 256 -22.63 2.16 19.41
CA LEU A 256 -23.11 1.49 20.62
C LEU A 256 -24.64 1.50 20.77
N THR A 257 -25.32 2.40 20.05
CA THR A 257 -26.78 2.56 20.12
C THR A 257 -27.53 1.90 18.99
N LYS A 258 -26.84 1.24 18.09
CA LYS A 258 -27.34 0.41 16.99
C LYS A 258 -27.28 -1.07 17.36
#